data_7abc39f4759e2fd8792b8586013e5c19
#
_entry.id   7abc39f4759e2fd8792b8586013e5c19
#
_cell.length_a   1.000
_cell.length_b   1.000
_cell.length_c   1.000
_cell.angle_alpha   90.00
_cell.angle_beta   90.00
_cell.angle_gamma   90.00
#
_symmetry.space_group_name_H-M   'P 1'
#
loop_
_entity.id
_entity.type
_entity.pdbx_description
1 polymer ?
#
loop_
_entity_poly.entity_id
_entity_poly.type
_entity_poly.pdbx_seq_one_letter_code
_entity_poly.pdbx_strand_id
1 'polypeptide(L)'
;METIKSQVNDDTAPAGYYRALRDVAAWMPENAILSAEGAGTMDIGLTQLPVSDARSCLNAGTYGTMGVGLGHAIAACVVHPDRPVIHLSGDSAIGFSGMEMETLARYNLPAKIVVLNNGGIGPGMPDIPDDPMMKMKPNALIYGARYDKVMEDFGGKGIFVEDPKDIPAALEAAMAFPGPALVNIVISQNSSRKPQQFTWHA
;
A
#
# COMPACT_ATOMS: atom_id res chain seq x y z
N MET A 1 -7.22 -13.70 17.78
CA MET A 1 -6.96 -12.29 18.18
C MET A 1 -5.54 -12.09 18.72
N GLU A 2 -5.02 -12.97 19.53
CA GLU A 2 -3.67 -12.84 20.11
C GLU A 2 -2.55 -12.78 19.04
N THR A 3 -2.65 -13.60 17.99
CA THR A 3 -1.68 -13.65 16.89
C THR A 3 -1.62 -12.36 16.05
N ILE A 4 -2.75 -11.64 15.87
CA ILE A 4 -2.76 -10.36 15.16
C ILE A 4 -2.19 -9.28 16.06
N LYS A 5 -2.55 -9.26 17.35
CA LYS A 5 -2.02 -8.29 18.33
C LYS A 5 -0.50 -8.34 18.45
N SER A 6 0.11 -9.53 18.42
CA SER A 6 1.57 -9.64 18.47
C SER A 6 2.22 -9.06 17.21
N GLN A 7 1.62 -9.27 16.02
CA GLN A 7 2.15 -8.76 14.75
C GLN A 7 1.97 -7.25 14.55
N VAL A 8 0.91 -6.69 15.10
CA VAL A 8 0.66 -5.24 15.09
C VAL A 8 1.75 -4.47 15.84
N ASN A 9 2.36 -5.08 16.85
CA ASN A 9 3.40 -4.48 17.69
C ASN A 9 4.81 -5.03 17.42
N ASP A 10 5.00 -5.76 16.32
CA ASP A 10 6.29 -6.32 15.95
C ASP A 10 7.12 -5.30 15.17
N ASP A 11 8.08 -4.68 15.85
CA ASP A 11 9.00 -3.69 15.29
C ASP A 11 10.23 -4.31 14.62
N THR A 12 10.20 -5.63 14.35
CA THR A 12 11.26 -6.30 13.59
C THR A 12 11.28 -5.80 12.15
N ALA A 13 12.45 -5.41 11.66
CA ALA A 13 12.65 -5.03 10.25
C ALA A 13 12.99 -6.25 9.39
N PRO A 14 12.43 -6.36 8.18
CA PRO A 14 11.40 -5.51 7.60
C PRO A 14 10.01 -5.76 8.23
N ALA A 15 9.17 -4.72 8.26
CA ALA A 15 7.84 -4.77 8.87
C ALA A 15 6.95 -5.88 8.29
N GLY A 16 6.04 -6.44 9.09
CA GLY A 16 4.93 -7.24 8.57
C GLY A 16 3.75 -6.36 8.11
N TYR A 17 2.80 -6.95 7.36
CA TYR A 17 1.57 -6.26 6.92
C TYR A 17 0.85 -5.55 8.07
N TYR A 18 0.61 -6.26 9.17
CA TYR A 18 -0.18 -5.71 10.29
C TYR A 18 0.54 -4.58 11.02
N ARG A 19 1.88 -4.64 11.10
CA ARG A 19 2.68 -3.58 11.69
C ARG A 19 2.63 -2.31 10.84
N ALA A 20 2.83 -2.43 9.53
CA ALA A 20 2.75 -1.30 8.61
C ALA A 20 1.34 -0.70 8.57
N LEU A 21 0.31 -1.54 8.46
CA LEU A 21 -1.08 -1.09 8.39
C LEU A 21 -1.59 -0.44 9.68
N ARG A 22 -1.04 -0.79 10.86
CA ARG A 22 -1.33 -0.09 12.12
C ARG A 22 -1.01 1.40 12.00
N ASP A 23 0.16 1.73 11.48
CA ASP A 23 0.60 3.11 11.37
C ASP A 23 -0.18 3.86 10.27
N VAL A 24 -0.47 3.18 9.16
CA VAL A 24 -1.35 3.74 8.12
C VAL A 24 -2.75 4.01 8.67
N ALA A 25 -3.32 3.10 9.46
CA ALA A 25 -4.64 3.28 10.06
C ALA A 25 -4.68 4.45 11.06
N ALA A 26 -3.62 4.60 11.87
CA ALA A 26 -3.51 5.69 12.83
C ALA A 26 -3.31 7.06 12.16
N TRP A 27 -2.66 7.08 11.01
CA TRP A 27 -2.39 8.29 10.22
C TRP A 27 -3.57 8.73 9.35
N MET A 28 -4.41 7.79 8.90
CA MET A 28 -5.46 8.06 7.93
C MET A 28 -6.53 9.01 8.48
N PRO A 29 -6.82 10.16 7.82
CA PRO A 29 -7.88 11.06 8.25
C PRO A 29 -9.26 10.38 8.22
N GLU A 30 -10.12 10.73 9.17
CA GLU A 30 -11.46 10.14 9.29
C GLU A 30 -12.32 10.31 8.04
N ASN A 31 -12.19 11.47 7.36
CA ASN A 31 -12.92 11.78 6.13
C ASN A 31 -12.19 11.37 4.84
N ALA A 32 -11.11 10.58 4.95
CA ALA A 32 -10.36 10.14 3.77
C ALA A 32 -11.19 9.24 2.85
N ILE A 33 -10.88 9.29 1.56
CA ILE A 33 -11.33 8.30 0.58
C ILE A 33 -10.19 7.30 0.43
N LEU A 34 -10.48 6.04 0.72
CA LEU A 34 -9.55 4.93 0.55
C LEU A 34 -9.75 4.30 -0.83
N SER A 35 -8.69 4.26 -1.63
CA SER A 35 -8.60 3.37 -2.78
C SER A 35 -7.66 2.22 -2.42
N ALA A 36 -8.05 0.98 -2.65
CA ALA A 36 -7.22 -0.18 -2.30
C ALA A 36 -7.18 -1.20 -3.43
N GLU A 37 -5.99 -1.70 -3.74
CA GLU A 37 -5.81 -2.78 -4.73
C GLU A 37 -4.67 -3.74 -4.37
N GLY A 38 -4.57 -4.82 -5.15
CA GLY A 38 -3.63 -5.91 -4.90
C GLY A 38 -4.22 -6.99 -4.01
N ALA A 39 -4.02 -8.27 -4.36
CA ALA A 39 -4.70 -9.38 -3.70
C ALA A 39 -4.51 -9.38 -2.17
N GLY A 40 -3.26 -9.59 -1.71
CA GLY A 40 -2.97 -9.66 -0.27
C GLY A 40 -3.09 -8.29 0.42
N THR A 41 -2.59 -7.24 -0.21
CA THR A 41 -2.58 -5.89 0.35
C THR A 41 -3.99 -5.33 0.52
N MET A 42 -4.84 -5.45 -0.51
CA MET A 42 -6.24 -5.03 -0.44
C MET A 42 -7.00 -5.84 0.62
N ASP A 43 -6.87 -7.17 0.58
CA ASP A 43 -7.59 -8.08 1.44
C ASP A 43 -7.26 -7.87 2.94
N ILE A 44 -5.97 -7.73 3.28
CA ILE A 44 -5.55 -7.43 4.65
C ILE A 44 -5.90 -5.97 5.00
N GLY A 45 -5.62 -5.03 4.09
CA GLY A 45 -5.86 -3.60 4.29
C GLY A 45 -7.31 -3.28 4.63
N LEU A 46 -8.26 -3.83 3.88
CA LEU A 46 -9.70 -3.62 4.13
C LEU A 46 -10.17 -4.16 5.49
N THR A 47 -9.39 -5.03 6.13
CA THR A 47 -9.69 -5.50 7.49
C THR A 47 -9.05 -4.66 8.60
N GLN A 48 -8.08 -3.81 8.26
CA GLN A 48 -7.29 -3.04 9.23
C GLN A 48 -7.54 -1.54 9.14
N LEU A 49 -7.87 -1.02 7.95
CA LEU A 49 -8.04 0.42 7.75
C LEU A 49 -9.47 0.87 8.05
N PRO A 50 -9.65 1.95 8.80
CA PRO A 50 -10.97 2.49 9.10
C PRO A 50 -11.56 3.17 7.86
N VAL A 51 -12.84 2.90 7.57
CA VAL A 51 -13.62 3.63 6.56
C VAL A 51 -14.94 3.99 7.22
N SER A 52 -15.12 5.26 7.55
CA SER A 52 -16.27 5.73 8.33
C SER A 52 -17.47 6.09 7.44
N ASP A 53 -17.19 6.65 6.26
CA ASP A 53 -18.22 7.18 5.38
C ASP A 53 -18.66 6.19 4.32
N ALA A 54 -19.95 6.20 4.02
CA ALA A 54 -20.49 5.46 2.88
C ALA A 54 -19.84 5.95 1.57
N ARG A 55 -19.51 5.00 0.68
CA ARG A 55 -18.88 5.25 -0.63
C ARG A 55 -17.47 5.86 -0.56
N SER A 56 -16.81 5.78 0.59
CA SER A 56 -15.43 6.25 0.76
C SER A 56 -14.39 5.14 0.63
N CYS A 57 -14.80 3.94 0.19
CA CYS A 57 -13.89 2.83 -0.09
C CYS A 57 -14.06 2.37 -1.55
N LEU A 58 -13.02 2.53 -2.34
CA LEU A 58 -12.94 2.15 -3.74
C LEU A 58 -11.97 0.98 -3.87
N ASN A 59 -12.39 -0.11 -4.47
CA ASN A 59 -11.53 -1.28 -4.65
C ASN A 59 -11.97 -2.13 -5.85
N ALA A 60 -11.17 -3.15 -6.16
CA ALA A 60 -11.42 -4.04 -7.29
C ALA A 60 -12.58 -5.05 -7.07
N GLY A 61 -13.21 -5.03 -5.90
CA GLY A 61 -14.32 -5.94 -5.56
C GLY A 61 -13.94 -7.42 -5.66
N THR A 62 -14.91 -8.23 -5.98
CA THR A 62 -14.77 -9.69 -6.06
C THR A 62 -13.77 -10.16 -7.12
N TYR A 63 -13.63 -9.43 -8.20
CA TYR A 63 -12.70 -9.80 -9.28
C TYR A 63 -11.23 -9.60 -8.89
N GLY A 64 -10.92 -8.76 -7.91
CA GLY A 64 -9.56 -8.52 -7.46
C GLY A 64 -8.62 -7.99 -8.55
N THR A 65 -9.17 -7.28 -9.53
CA THR A 65 -8.41 -6.75 -10.68
C THR A 65 -7.30 -5.80 -10.22
N MET A 66 -6.07 -6.04 -10.66
CA MET A 66 -4.95 -5.12 -10.46
C MET A 66 -4.89 -4.08 -11.59
N GLY A 67 -4.35 -2.89 -11.29
CA GLY A 67 -4.20 -1.78 -12.25
C GLY A 67 -5.39 -0.83 -12.32
N VAL A 68 -6.35 -0.92 -11.39
CA VAL A 68 -7.52 -0.03 -11.34
C VAL A 68 -7.42 1.03 -10.25
N GLY A 69 -6.58 0.81 -9.24
CA GLY A 69 -6.59 1.60 -8.01
C GLY A 69 -6.10 3.04 -8.20
N LEU A 70 -5.05 3.27 -9.01
CA LEU A 70 -4.61 4.63 -9.32
C LEU A 70 -5.68 5.40 -10.11
N GLY A 71 -6.38 4.75 -11.04
CA GLY A 71 -7.52 5.36 -11.73
C GLY A 71 -8.64 5.76 -10.76
N HIS A 72 -8.94 4.92 -9.78
CA HIS A 72 -9.88 5.27 -8.69
C HIS A 72 -9.38 6.46 -7.85
N ALA A 73 -8.09 6.51 -7.50
CA ALA A 73 -7.51 7.61 -6.74
C ALA A 73 -7.57 8.93 -7.52
N ILE A 74 -7.25 8.91 -8.82
CA ILE A 74 -7.38 10.07 -9.71
C ILE A 74 -8.82 10.56 -9.73
N ALA A 75 -9.78 9.67 -9.98
CA ALA A 75 -11.18 10.01 -10.00
C ALA A 75 -11.67 10.60 -8.67
N ALA A 76 -11.24 10.01 -7.56
CA ALA A 76 -11.57 10.51 -6.22
C ALA A 76 -11.03 11.93 -5.98
N CYS A 77 -9.78 12.23 -6.37
CA CYS A 77 -9.21 13.58 -6.25
C CYS A 77 -9.97 14.61 -7.08
N VAL A 78 -10.42 14.22 -8.28
CA VAL A 78 -11.16 15.13 -9.17
C VAL A 78 -12.58 15.41 -8.66
N VAL A 79 -13.27 14.35 -8.19
CA VAL A 79 -14.67 14.46 -7.74
C VAL A 79 -14.78 15.07 -6.34
N HIS A 80 -13.77 14.85 -5.49
CA HIS A 80 -13.76 15.30 -4.10
C HIS A 80 -12.46 16.05 -3.77
N PRO A 81 -12.23 17.24 -4.36
CA PRO A 81 -10.97 17.97 -4.22
C PRO A 81 -10.66 18.41 -2.78
N ASP A 82 -11.67 18.48 -1.91
CA ASP A 82 -11.53 18.88 -0.51
C ASP A 82 -11.32 17.69 0.46
N ARG A 83 -11.24 16.48 -0.05
CA ARG A 83 -11.06 15.28 0.78
C ARG A 83 -9.68 14.64 0.55
N PRO A 84 -9.01 14.19 1.60
CA PRO A 84 -7.80 13.38 1.45
C PRO A 84 -8.11 12.08 0.68
N VAL A 85 -7.26 11.75 -0.29
CA VAL A 85 -7.34 10.50 -1.03
C VAL A 85 -6.12 9.66 -0.71
N ILE A 86 -6.34 8.49 -0.13
CA ILE A 86 -5.31 7.52 0.23
C ILE A 86 -5.42 6.32 -0.70
N HIS A 87 -4.34 5.97 -1.38
CA HIS A 87 -4.27 4.78 -2.20
C HIS A 87 -3.34 3.74 -1.57
N LEU A 88 -3.89 2.61 -1.14
CA LEU A 88 -3.13 1.47 -0.63
C LEU A 88 -2.92 0.46 -1.75
N SER A 89 -1.67 0.14 -2.06
CA SER A 89 -1.32 -0.80 -3.12
C SER A 89 -0.23 -1.79 -2.69
N GLY A 90 -0.24 -2.97 -3.29
CA GLY A 90 0.93 -3.85 -3.29
C GLY A 90 1.90 -3.45 -4.40
N ASP A 91 3.14 -3.90 -4.29
CA ASP A 91 4.18 -3.68 -5.29
C ASP A 91 3.82 -4.23 -6.69
N SER A 92 3.17 -5.37 -6.75
CA SER A 92 2.70 -5.93 -8.02
C SER A 92 1.55 -5.12 -8.60
N ALA A 93 0.61 -4.68 -7.79
CA ALA A 93 -0.56 -3.94 -8.25
C ALA A 93 -0.17 -2.55 -8.77
N ILE A 94 0.70 -1.82 -8.06
CA ILE A 94 1.21 -0.53 -8.55
C ILE A 94 1.95 -0.67 -9.89
N GLY A 95 2.58 -1.82 -10.14
CA GLY A 95 3.26 -2.09 -11.41
C GLY A 95 2.33 -2.14 -12.61
N PHE A 96 1.04 -2.44 -12.43
CA PHE A 96 0.06 -2.48 -13.54
C PHE A 96 -0.42 -1.09 -13.98
N SER A 97 -0.42 -0.11 -13.09
CA SER A 97 -0.92 1.24 -13.39
C SER A 97 0.05 2.36 -12.95
N GLY A 98 1.29 2.01 -12.64
CA GLY A 98 2.28 2.96 -12.10
C GLY A 98 2.51 4.19 -12.97
N MET A 99 2.31 4.11 -14.29
CA MET A 99 2.40 5.27 -15.18
C MET A 99 1.31 6.32 -14.91
N GLU A 100 0.22 5.98 -14.24
CA GLU A 100 -0.80 6.95 -13.81
C GLU A 100 -0.28 7.91 -12.71
N MET A 101 0.87 7.63 -12.12
CA MET A 101 1.56 8.59 -11.25
C MET A 101 1.95 9.86 -12.03
N GLU A 102 2.23 9.74 -13.33
CA GLU A 102 2.44 10.91 -14.19
C GLU A 102 1.17 11.76 -14.28
N THR A 103 0.02 11.15 -14.44
CA THR A 103 -1.28 11.85 -14.46
C THR A 103 -1.52 12.59 -13.14
N LEU A 104 -1.26 11.95 -12.00
CA LEU A 104 -1.36 12.60 -10.68
C LEU A 104 -0.44 13.82 -10.59
N ALA A 105 0.82 13.69 -11.02
CA ALA A 105 1.79 14.77 -10.97
C ALA A 105 1.44 15.90 -11.94
N ARG A 106 1.09 15.59 -13.19
CA ARG A 106 0.75 16.56 -14.23
C ARG A 106 -0.44 17.44 -13.86
N TYR A 107 -1.44 16.86 -13.21
CA TYR A 107 -2.64 17.61 -12.74
C TYR A 107 -2.53 18.06 -11.28
N ASN A 108 -1.38 17.81 -10.62
CA ASN A 108 -1.15 18.13 -9.20
C ASN A 108 -2.26 17.60 -8.28
N LEU A 109 -2.71 16.38 -8.52
CA LEU A 109 -3.73 15.72 -7.72
C LEU A 109 -3.11 15.16 -6.43
N PRO A 110 -3.57 15.57 -5.22
CA PRO A 110 -2.84 15.35 -3.97
C PRO A 110 -3.04 13.95 -3.36
N ALA A 111 -3.19 12.91 -4.18
CA ALA A 111 -3.30 11.54 -3.69
C ALA A 111 -2.04 11.12 -2.91
N LYS A 112 -2.25 10.40 -1.80
CA LYS A 112 -1.18 9.81 -0.99
C LYS A 112 -1.18 8.30 -1.23
N ILE A 113 -0.11 7.81 -1.83
CA ILE A 113 0.05 6.40 -2.21
C ILE A 113 0.90 5.71 -1.16
N VAL A 114 0.42 4.60 -0.63
CA VAL A 114 1.18 3.72 0.26
C VAL A 114 1.36 2.38 -0.45
N VAL A 115 2.61 2.04 -0.74
CA VAL A 115 2.96 0.76 -1.36
C VAL A 115 3.53 -0.17 -0.29
N LEU A 116 2.90 -1.34 -0.12
CA LEU A 116 3.44 -2.42 0.69
C LEU A 116 4.23 -3.35 -0.23
N ASN A 117 5.56 -3.25 -0.15
CA ASN A 117 6.50 -3.87 -1.08
C ASN A 117 7.10 -5.14 -0.46
N ASN A 118 6.56 -6.29 -0.85
CA ASN A 118 7.05 -7.61 -0.41
C ASN A 118 7.84 -8.38 -1.50
N GLY A 119 8.09 -7.76 -2.64
CA GLY A 119 8.88 -8.35 -3.73
C GLY A 119 8.14 -9.41 -4.54
N GLY A 120 6.79 -9.35 -4.64
CA GLY A 120 6.10 -10.33 -5.46
C GLY A 120 4.58 -10.28 -5.46
N ILE A 121 4.00 -11.02 -6.40
CA ILE A 121 2.55 -11.25 -6.50
C ILE A 121 2.15 -12.29 -5.44
N GLY A 122 1.31 -11.91 -4.49
CA GLY A 122 0.95 -12.76 -3.36
C GLY A 122 2.04 -12.81 -2.29
N PRO A 123 2.35 -13.98 -1.70
CA PRO A 123 3.50 -14.11 -0.81
C PRO A 123 4.78 -13.80 -1.57
N GLY A 124 5.64 -12.95 -1.01
CA GLY A 124 6.95 -12.66 -1.60
C GLY A 124 7.82 -13.90 -1.78
N MET A 125 9.01 -13.73 -2.30
CA MET A 125 10.01 -14.82 -2.37
C MET A 125 10.92 -14.77 -1.15
N PRO A 126 10.74 -15.69 -0.17
CA PRO A 126 11.61 -15.72 1.02
C PRO A 126 13.05 -16.14 0.68
N ASP A 127 13.24 -16.89 -0.39
CA ASP A 127 14.55 -17.37 -0.84
C ASP A 127 14.90 -16.72 -2.17
N ILE A 128 15.70 -15.65 -2.13
CA ILE A 128 16.27 -15.04 -3.33
C ILE A 128 17.40 -15.94 -3.81
N PRO A 129 17.36 -16.50 -5.03
CA PRO A 129 18.45 -17.33 -5.54
C PRO A 129 19.74 -16.52 -5.69
N ASP A 130 20.89 -17.14 -5.40
CA ASP A 130 22.21 -16.54 -5.62
C ASP A 130 22.46 -16.19 -7.12
N ASP A 131 21.78 -16.91 -8.03
CA ASP A 131 21.78 -16.61 -9.47
C ASP A 131 20.41 -16.11 -9.90
N PRO A 132 20.25 -14.78 -10.10
CA PRO A 132 18.98 -14.17 -10.46
C PRO A 132 18.43 -14.63 -11.82
N MET A 133 19.26 -15.14 -12.73
CA MET A 133 18.80 -15.60 -14.04
C MET A 133 18.20 -17.00 -14.01
N MET A 134 18.48 -17.77 -12.98
CA MET A 134 18.21 -19.21 -13.02
C MET A 134 16.92 -19.66 -12.32
N LYS A 135 16.31 -18.84 -11.42
CA LYS A 135 15.27 -19.43 -10.55
C LYS A 135 14.23 -18.46 -10.01
N MET A 136 14.10 -17.26 -10.55
CA MET A 136 13.02 -16.38 -10.14
C MET A 136 11.67 -17.01 -10.52
N LYS A 137 10.79 -17.17 -9.56
CA LYS A 137 9.42 -17.60 -9.85
C LYS A 137 8.74 -16.53 -10.71
N PRO A 138 7.81 -16.90 -11.61
CA PRO A 138 7.13 -15.95 -12.48
C PRO A 138 6.38 -14.83 -11.76
N ASN A 139 6.04 -15.03 -10.49
CA ASN A 139 5.37 -14.06 -9.64
C ASN A 139 6.33 -13.26 -8.74
N ALA A 140 7.65 -13.44 -8.86
CA ALA A 140 8.63 -12.67 -8.13
C ALA A 140 8.89 -11.33 -8.80
N LEU A 141 9.10 -10.30 -7.98
CA LEU A 141 9.52 -8.97 -8.38
C LEU A 141 10.87 -8.65 -7.70
N ILE A 142 11.51 -7.57 -8.13
CA ILE A 142 12.71 -7.07 -7.46
C ILE A 142 12.34 -6.64 -6.05
N TYR A 143 12.88 -7.31 -5.04
CA TYR A 143 12.65 -6.95 -3.64
C TYR A 143 13.27 -5.58 -3.34
N GLY A 144 12.50 -4.72 -2.68
CA GLY A 144 12.93 -3.35 -2.42
C GLY A 144 12.99 -2.46 -3.66
N ALA A 145 12.28 -2.81 -4.75
CA ALA A 145 12.17 -1.95 -5.93
C ALA A 145 11.71 -0.55 -5.55
N ARG A 146 12.32 0.47 -6.17
CA ARG A 146 12.22 1.87 -5.79
C ARG A 146 11.07 2.58 -6.49
N TYR A 147 9.82 2.22 -6.15
CA TYR A 147 8.62 2.88 -6.69
C TYR A 147 8.51 4.35 -6.27
N ASP A 148 9.11 4.71 -5.13
CA ASP A 148 9.25 6.09 -4.66
C ASP A 148 10.01 6.96 -5.66
N LYS A 149 11.06 6.44 -6.30
CA LYS A 149 11.83 7.17 -7.30
C LYS A 149 11.02 7.45 -8.57
N VAL A 150 10.15 6.53 -8.96
CA VAL A 150 9.26 6.77 -10.10
C VAL A 150 8.33 7.96 -9.83
N MET A 151 7.80 8.09 -8.62
CA MET A 151 7.01 9.27 -8.23
C MET A 151 7.84 10.55 -8.25
N GLU A 152 9.09 10.51 -7.75
CA GLU A 152 10.00 11.67 -7.79
C GLU A 152 10.33 12.08 -9.23
N ASP A 153 10.56 11.13 -10.13
CA ASP A 153 10.89 11.39 -11.54
C ASP A 153 9.73 12.07 -12.28
N PHE A 154 8.48 11.86 -11.83
CA PHE A 154 7.33 12.60 -12.34
C PHE A 154 7.07 13.93 -11.63
N GLY A 155 7.86 14.29 -10.62
CA GLY A 155 7.76 15.57 -9.90
C GLY A 155 6.91 15.52 -8.64
N GLY A 156 6.43 14.35 -8.22
CA GLY A 156 5.80 14.14 -6.93
C GLY A 156 6.83 13.92 -5.80
N LYS A 157 6.37 13.51 -4.64
CA LYS A 157 7.24 13.19 -3.50
C LYS A 157 7.32 11.68 -3.30
N GLY A 158 8.54 11.13 -3.35
CA GLY A 158 8.83 9.74 -3.03
C GLY A 158 9.48 9.61 -1.65
N ILE A 159 9.09 8.59 -0.88
CA ILE A 159 9.69 8.27 0.41
C ILE A 159 9.86 6.76 0.49
N PHE A 160 11.08 6.32 0.83
CA PHE A 160 11.42 4.91 0.96
C PHE A 160 11.59 4.54 2.43
N VAL A 161 10.98 3.45 2.87
CA VAL A 161 10.98 3.02 4.28
C VAL A 161 11.33 1.54 4.38
N GLU A 162 12.37 1.23 5.15
CA GLU A 162 12.81 -0.13 5.46
C GLU A 162 12.65 -0.47 6.96
N ASP A 163 12.86 0.51 7.85
CA ASP A 163 12.66 0.34 9.29
C ASP A 163 11.20 0.69 9.66
N PRO A 164 10.46 -0.22 10.30
CA PRO A 164 9.08 0.06 10.73
C PRO A 164 8.95 1.29 11.65
N LYS A 165 10.00 1.70 12.33
CA LYS A 165 9.98 2.89 13.19
C LYS A 165 9.88 4.20 12.41
N ASP A 166 10.31 4.19 11.14
CA ASP A 166 10.29 5.37 10.27
C ASP A 166 8.96 5.56 9.55
N ILE A 167 8.06 4.55 9.59
CA ILE A 167 6.75 4.61 8.90
C ILE A 167 5.94 5.83 9.32
N PRO A 168 5.75 6.16 10.61
CA PRO A 168 4.94 7.32 10.99
C PRO A 168 5.48 8.64 10.43
N ALA A 169 6.78 8.87 10.53
CA ALA A 169 7.41 10.08 10.02
C ALA A 169 7.30 10.20 8.48
N ALA A 170 7.43 9.09 7.77
CA ALA A 170 7.27 9.04 6.32
C ALA A 170 5.84 9.38 5.87
N LEU A 171 4.84 8.83 6.57
CA LEU A 171 3.43 9.10 6.32
C LEU A 171 3.07 10.58 6.56
N GLU A 172 3.54 11.15 7.68
CA GLU A 172 3.36 12.58 7.97
C GLU A 172 4.03 13.46 6.92
N ALA A 173 5.25 13.13 6.49
CA ALA A 173 5.95 13.86 5.45
C ALA A 173 5.24 13.77 4.08
N ALA A 174 4.58 12.65 3.79
CA ALA A 174 3.75 12.51 2.59
C ALA A 174 2.48 13.36 2.69
N MET A 175 1.81 13.38 3.85
CA MET A 175 0.60 14.18 4.05
C MET A 175 0.88 15.69 3.95
N ALA A 176 2.00 16.13 4.50
CA ALA A 176 2.40 17.53 4.48
C ALA A 176 2.77 18.04 3.07
N PHE A 177 3.05 17.16 2.12
CA PHE A 177 3.35 17.57 0.75
C PHE A 177 2.07 17.93 0.00
N PRO A 178 1.99 19.11 -0.67
CA PRO A 178 0.76 19.59 -1.27
C PRO A 178 0.33 18.85 -2.55
N GLY A 179 1.27 18.14 -3.21
CA GLY A 179 1.03 17.34 -4.42
C GLY A 179 0.90 15.85 -4.13
N PRO A 180 0.99 15.01 -5.18
CA PRO A 180 0.99 13.55 -5.04
C PRO A 180 2.25 13.08 -4.32
N ALA A 181 2.10 12.10 -3.43
CA ALA A 181 3.22 11.51 -2.70
C ALA A 181 3.08 9.99 -2.63
N LEU A 182 4.23 9.29 -2.67
CA LEU A 182 4.29 7.84 -2.54
C LEU A 182 5.24 7.44 -1.41
N VAL A 183 4.72 6.69 -0.45
CA VAL A 183 5.50 6.03 0.60
C VAL A 183 5.66 4.56 0.22
N ASN A 184 6.88 4.16 -0.10
CA ASN A 184 7.25 2.79 -0.45
C ASN A 184 7.79 2.08 0.78
N ILE A 185 6.97 1.25 1.40
CA ILE A 185 7.30 0.53 2.63
C ILE A 185 7.73 -0.90 2.26
N VAL A 186 8.99 -1.22 2.49
CA VAL A 186 9.48 -2.59 2.35
C VAL A 186 8.95 -3.42 3.50
N ILE A 187 8.25 -4.50 3.15
CA ILE A 187 7.71 -5.43 4.15
C ILE A 187 8.29 -6.83 3.97
N SER A 188 8.20 -7.62 5.03
CA SER A 188 8.69 -8.99 5.05
C SER A 188 8.02 -9.85 3.97
N GLN A 189 8.83 -10.53 3.16
CA GLN A 189 8.38 -11.51 2.16
C GLN A 189 7.64 -12.69 2.78
N ASN A 190 7.89 -12.97 4.07
CA ASN A 190 7.21 -14.01 4.85
C ASN A 190 5.92 -13.54 5.51
N SER A 191 5.60 -12.24 5.39
CA SER A 191 4.38 -11.71 5.95
C SER A 191 3.16 -12.17 5.15
N SER A 192 2.15 -12.68 5.83
CA SER A 192 0.95 -13.23 5.20
C SER A 192 -0.29 -12.91 6.02
N ARG A 193 -1.44 -13.03 5.37
CA ARG A 193 -2.75 -12.91 6.03
C ARG A 193 -2.86 -13.92 7.18
N LYS A 194 -3.33 -13.44 8.32
CA LYS A 194 -3.67 -14.31 9.46
C LYS A 194 -5.14 -14.64 9.45
N PRO A 195 -5.51 -15.87 9.85
CA PRO A 195 -6.90 -16.25 9.99
C PRO A 195 -7.64 -15.30 10.93
N GLN A 196 -8.75 -14.77 10.49
CA GLN A 196 -9.69 -14.05 11.34
C GLN A 196 -10.76 -15.03 11.80
N GLN A 197 -10.96 -15.14 13.10
CA GLN A 197 -12.09 -15.89 13.62
C GLN A 197 -13.35 -15.03 13.46
N PHE A 198 -14.12 -15.32 12.42
CA PHE A 198 -15.49 -14.86 12.36
C PHE A 198 -16.32 -15.77 13.26
N THR A 199 -16.65 -15.32 14.45
CA THR A 199 -17.62 -16.00 15.28
C THR A 199 -19.03 -15.62 14.81
N TRP A 200 -19.53 -16.33 13.81
CA TRP A 200 -20.95 -16.40 13.52
C TRP A 200 -21.55 -17.39 14.52
N HIS A 201 -21.69 -17.01 15.75
CA HIS A 201 -22.52 -17.73 16.71
C HIS A 201 -23.80 -16.95 16.86
N ALA A 202 -24.84 -17.54 16.25
CA ALA A 202 -26.20 -17.21 16.59
C ALA A 202 -26.47 -17.51 18.08
#